data_3eda08ff900d1427b2517e997389d05d
#
_entry.id   3eda08ff900d1427b2517e997389d05d
#
_cell.length_a   1.000
_cell.length_b   1.000
_cell.length_c   1.000
_cell.angle_alpha   90.00
_cell.angle_beta   90.00
_cell.angle_gamma   90.00
#
_symmetry.space_group_name_H-M   'P 1'
#
loop_
_entity.id
_entity.type
_entity.pdbx_description
1 polymer ?
#
loop_
_entity_poly.entity_id
_entity_poly.type
_entity_poly.pdbx_seq_one_letter_code
_entity_poly.pdbx_strand_id
1 'polypeptide(L)'
;MIEGPLRASLDDFDSIIELADECFPSDRDSGGMLARWPHCYIRRDEFIRNYLIIKDGPKVVSQVGYIDQTLLVEGTGIKTAGITGVATSPSYR
;
A
#
# COMPACT_ATOMS: atom_id res chain seq x y z
N MET A 1 11.00 1.66 18.01
CA MET A 1 9.83 1.05 18.69
C MET A 1 8.80 0.66 17.64
N ILE A 2 8.34 -0.57 17.69
CA ILE A 2 7.34 -1.08 16.76
C ILE A 2 5.95 -0.60 17.21
N GLU A 3 5.21 -0.02 16.27
CA GLU A 3 3.85 0.46 16.50
C GLU A 3 2.94 -0.04 15.39
N GLY A 4 1.72 -0.39 15.75
CA GLY A 4 0.68 -0.76 14.80
C GLY A 4 -0.11 -1.99 15.20
N PRO A 5 -1.09 -2.35 14.37
CA PRO A 5 -1.39 -1.71 13.09
C PRO A 5 -2.04 -0.33 13.23
N LEU A 6 -1.68 0.55 12.33
CA LEU A 6 -2.19 1.93 12.27
C LEU A 6 -2.74 2.21 10.87
N ARG A 7 -3.70 3.14 10.77
CA ARG A 7 -4.07 3.68 9.46
C ARG A 7 -2.98 4.66 9.04
N ALA A 8 -2.54 4.53 7.80
CA ALA A 8 -1.52 5.41 7.26
C ALA A 8 -2.04 6.82 7.03
N SER A 9 -1.14 7.79 7.04
CA SER A 9 -1.41 9.18 6.68
C SER A 9 -0.49 9.58 5.52
N LEU A 10 -0.67 10.80 5.00
CA LEU A 10 0.19 11.30 3.93
C LEU A 10 1.66 11.33 4.32
N ASP A 11 1.97 11.53 5.60
CA ASP A 11 3.34 11.52 6.09
C ASP A 11 4.01 10.16 5.91
N ASP A 12 3.23 9.10 5.78
CA ASP A 12 3.75 7.75 5.61
C ASP A 12 3.90 7.35 4.15
N PHE A 13 3.42 8.19 3.21
CA PHE A 13 3.36 7.83 1.79
C PHE A 13 4.71 7.41 1.22
N ASP A 14 5.74 8.22 1.42
CA ASP A 14 7.06 7.92 0.85
C ASP A 14 7.65 6.63 1.44
N SER A 15 7.43 6.38 2.73
CA SER A 15 7.90 5.15 3.36
C SER A 15 7.14 3.92 2.87
N ILE A 16 5.86 4.07 2.56
CA ILE A 16 5.06 2.99 1.95
C ILE A 16 5.63 2.63 0.57
N ILE A 17 5.96 3.64 -0.24
CA ILE A 17 6.56 3.41 -1.56
C ILE A 17 7.95 2.76 -1.43
N GLU A 18 8.77 3.22 -0.50
CA GLU A 18 10.09 2.63 -0.26
C GLU A 18 10.00 1.15 0.11
N LEU A 19 9.05 0.79 0.98
CA LEU A 19 8.85 -0.60 1.36
C LEU A 19 8.40 -1.44 0.16
N ALA A 20 7.48 -0.93 -0.64
CA ALA A 20 7.01 -1.63 -1.83
C ALA A 20 8.15 -1.86 -2.81
N ASP A 21 8.99 -0.86 -3.05
CA ASP A 21 10.14 -0.97 -3.95
C ASP A 21 11.18 -1.97 -3.42
N GLU A 22 11.36 -2.04 -2.10
CA GLU A 22 12.24 -3.01 -1.47
C GLU A 22 11.75 -4.45 -1.68
N CYS A 23 10.44 -4.67 -1.55
CA CYS A 23 9.83 -5.99 -1.62
C CYS A 23 9.58 -6.47 -3.06
N PHE A 24 9.53 -5.54 -4.02
CA PHE A 24 9.24 -5.85 -5.43
C PHE A 24 10.32 -5.26 -6.35
N PRO A 25 11.54 -5.83 -6.32
CA PRO A 25 12.67 -5.26 -7.07
C PRO A 25 12.49 -5.25 -8.59
N SER A 26 11.69 -6.16 -9.15
CA SER A 26 11.43 -6.15 -10.60
C SER A 26 10.62 -4.92 -11.03
N ASP A 27 9.71 -4.44 -10.18
CA ASP A 27 8.97 -3.22 -10.43
C ASP A 27 9.86 -1.99 -10.23
N ARG A 28 10.80 -2.04 -9.28
CA ARG A 28 11.78 -0.98 -9.07
C ARG A 28 12.62 -0.77 -10.33
N ASP A 29 13.05 -1.86 -10.99
CA ASP A 29 13.83 -1.78 -12.21
C ASP A 29 13.05 -1.18 -13.37
N SER A 30 11.71 -1.20 -13.30
CA SER A 30 10.82 -0.61 -14.30
C SER A 30 10.35 0.81 -13.93
N GLY A 31 11.06 1.48 -13.02
CA GLY A 31 10.72 2.84 -12.58
C GLY A 31 10.08 2.92 -11.20
N GLY A 32 9.94 1.78 -10.53
CA GLY A 32 9.38 1.69 -9.18
C GLY A 32 7.88 1.45 -9.16
N MET A 33 7.37 1.14 -7.98
CA MET A 33 5.96 0.80 -7.79
C MET A 33 5.03 1.96 -8.14
N LEU A 34 5.43 3.18 -7.83
CA LEU A 34 4.62 4.36 -8.13
C LEU A 34 4.44 4.56 -9.63
N ALA A 35 5.49 4.35 -10.41
CA ALA A 35 5.45 4.49 -11.85
C ALA A 35 4.67 3.35 -12.52
N ARG A 36 4.83 2.14 -12.00
CA ARG A 36 4.20 0.95 -12.59
C ARG A 36 2.74 0.78 -12.18
N TRP A 37 2.41 1.14 -10.94
CA TRP A 37 1.09 0.95 -10.37
C TRP A 37 0.53 2.25 -9.79
N PRO A 38 0.41 3.32 -10.60
CA PRO A 38 -0.01 4.63 -10.07
C PRO A 38 -1.43 4.63 -9.49
N HIS A 39 -2.27 3.72 -9.93
CA HIS A 39 -3.65 3.60 -9.41
C HIS A 39 -3.71 2.95 -8.03
N CYS A 40 -2.62 2.30 -7.60
CA CYS A 40 -2.53 1.68 -6.27
C CYS A 40 -1.87 2.60 -5.23
N TYR A 41 -1.23 3.68 -5.67
CA TYR A 41 -0.47 4.58 -4.81
C TYR A 41 -0.79 6.03 -5.16
N ILE A 42 -1.87 6.53 -4.59
CA ILE A 42 -2.34 7.89 -4.85
C ILE A 42 -2.05 8.76 -3.63
N ARG A 43 -1.33 9.87 -3.85
CA ARG A 43 -0.93 10.80 -2.79
C ARG A 43 -2.13 11.68 -2.38
N ARG A 44 -3.10 11.07 -1.72
CA ARG A 44 -4.27 11.73 -1.14
C ARG A 44 -4.60 11.08 0.19
N ASP A 45 -4.98 11.88 1.16
CA ASP A 45 -5.27 11.38 2.49
C ASP A 45 -6.42 10.37 2.50
N GLU A 46 -7.50 10.66 1.77
CA GLU A 46 -8.65 9.75 1.69
C GLU A 46 -8.31 8.41 1.03
N PHE A 47 -7.22 8.34 0.27
CA PHE A 47 -6.76 7.10 -0.34
C PHE A 47 -5.76 6.38 0.54
N ILE A 48 -4.77 7.11 1.07
CA ILE A 48 -3.67 6.49 1.81
C ILE A 48 -4.12 5.92 3.15
N ARG A 49 -5.18 6.45 3.76
CA ARG A 49 -5.72 5.91 5.01
C ARG A 49 -6.31 4.51 4.86
N ASN A 50 -6.47 4.03 3.63
CA ASN A 50 -6.86 2.65 3.35
C ASN A 50 -5.70 1.67 3.51
N TYR A 51 -4.51 2.16 3.81
CA TYR A 51 -3.38 1.32 4.16
C TYR A 51 -3.31 1.16 5.67
N LEU A 52 -3.20 -0.11 6.10
CA LEU A 52 -2.87 -0.45 7.48
C LEU A 52 -1.38 -0.76 7.52
N ILE A 53 -0.67 -0.13 8.44
CA ILE A 53 0.78 -0.18 8.47
C ILE A 53 1.28 -0.53 9.87
N ILE A 54 2.48 -1.11 9.90
CA ILE A 54 3.27 -1.28 11.11
C ILE A 54 4.53 -0.47 10.89
N LYS A 55 4.90 0.33 11.88
CA LYS A 55 6.04 1.23 11.79
C LYS A 55 7.10 0.87 12.83
N ASP A 56 8.34 1.11 12.49
CA ASP A 56 9.45 1.16 13.43
C ASP A 56 10.02 2.57 13.35
N GLY A 57 9.67 3.42 14.33
CA GLY A 57 9.94 4.85 14.25
C GLY A 57 9.22 5.46 13.04
N PRO A 58 9.90 6.24 12.18
CA PRO A 58 9.27 6.83 11.00
C PRO A 58 9.14 5.86 9.82
N LYS A 59 9.74 4.67 9.92
CA LYS A 59 9.80 3.73 8.80
C LYS A 59 8.63 2.75 8.83
N VAL A 60 7.92 2.62 7.71
CA VAL A 60 6.91 1.57 7.53
C VAL A 60 7.63 0.26 7.23
N VAL A 61 7.36 -0.76 8.05
CA VAL A 61 8.03 -2.05 7.92
C VAL A 61 7.10 -3.16 7.48
N SER A 62 5.79 -2.95 7.54
CA SER A 62 4.79 -3.87 7.01
C SER A 62 3.55 -3.07 6.62
N GLN A 63 2.88 -3.52 5.56
CA GLN A 63 1.71 -2.80 5.05
C GLN A 63 0.76 -3.73 4.31
N VAL A 64 -0.51 -3.34 4.31
CA VAL A 64 -1.55 -3.90 3.45
C VAL A 64 -2.53 -2.78 3.12
N GLY A 65 -2.88 -2.64 1.85
CA GLY A 65 -3.86 -1.67 1.41
C GLY A 65 -5.10 -2.33 0.84
N TYR A 66 -6.18 -1.56 0.70
CA TYR A 66 -7.35 -2.00 -0.04
C TYR A 66 -7.84 -0.87 -0.94
N ILE A 67 -8.48 -1.26 -2.05
CA ILE A 67 -9.09 -0.35 -3.00
C ILE A 67 -10.55 -0.70 -3.10
N ASP A 68 -11.43 0.28 -2.86
CA ASP A 68 -12.86 0.09 -3.05
C ASP A 68 -13.16 -0.03 -4.53
N GLN A 69 -13.87 -1.08 -4.90
CA GLN A 69 -14.19 -1.38 -6.29
C GLN A 69 -15.65 -1.80 -6.40
N THR A 70 -16.20 -1.64 -7.60
CA THR A 70 -17.51 -2.22 -7.93
C THR A 70 -17.28 -3.28 -9.00
N LEU A 71 -17.62 -4.52 -8.67
CA LEU A 71 -17.53 -5.62 -9.61
C LEU A 71 -18.89 -5.78 -10.28
N LEU A 72 -18.90 -5.82 -11.63
CA LEU A 72 -20.12 -6.06 -12.40
C LEU A 72 -20.26 -7.55 -12.69
N VAL A 73 -21.36 -8.14 -12.20
CA VAL A 73 -21.69 -9.53 -12.47
C VAL A 73 -23.08 -9.55 -13.07
N GLU A 74 -23.15 -9.92 -14.36
CA GLU A 74 -24.40 -9.95 -15.13
C GLU A 74 -25.18 -8.63 -15.03
N GLY A 75 -24.47 -7.50 -15.10
CA GLY A 75 -25.06 -6.17 -15.02
C GLY A 75 -25.37 -5.67 -13.63
N THR A 76 -25.15 -6.48 -12.58
CA THR A 76 -25.36 -6.08 -11.19
C THR A 76 -24.04 -5.61 -10.59
N GLY A 77 -24.04 -4.42 -10.00
CA GLY A 77 -22.88 -3.88 -9.30
C GLY A 77 -22.76 -4.45 -7.90
N ILE A 78 -21.61 -5.04 -7.59
CA ILE A 78 -21.31 -5.59 -6.27
C ILE A 78 -20.13 -4.80 -5.70
N LYS A 79 -20.32 -4.18 -4.53
CA LYS A 79 -19.22 -3.50 -3.85
C LYS A 79 -18.22 -4.53 -3.35
N THR A 80 -16.95 -4.28 -3.63
CA THR A 80 -15.87 -5.17 -3.23
C THR A 80 -14.63 -4.37 -2.88
N ALA A 81 -13.67 -5.02 -2.23
CA ALA A 81 -12.39 -4.41 -1.91
C ALA A 81 -11.27 -5.26 -2.48
N GLY A 82 -10.41 -4.63 -3.27
CA GLY A 82 -9.20 -5.29 -3.76
C GLY A 82 -8.06 -5.10 -2.77
N ILE A 83 -7.37 -6.18 -2.42
CA ILE A 83 -6.19 -6.10 -1.57
C ILE A 83 -4.99 -5.73 -2.43
N THR A 84 -4.19 -4.79 -1.97
CA THR A 84 -3.05 -4.28 -2.72
C THR A 84 -1.88 -3.96 -1.78
N GLY A 85 -0.68 -3.87 -2.36
CA GLY A 85 0.50 -3.38 -1.67
C GLY A 85 0.92 -4.19 -0.45
N VAL A 86 0.60 -5.48 -0.40
CA VAL A 86 0.97 -6.34 0.73
C VAL A 86 2.48 -6.53 0.75
N ALA A 87 3.13 -6.04 1.78
CA ALA A 87 4.58 -6.12 1.88
C ALA A 87 5.04 -6.11 3.34
N THR A 88 6.08 -6.85 3.64
CA THR A 88 6.78 -6.81 4.92
C THR A 88 8.27 -6.80 4.64
N SER A 89 8.98 -5.86 5.26
CA SER A 89 10.43 -5.75 5.09
C SER A 89 11.10 -7.07 5.48
N PRO A 90 12.07 -7.56 4.69
CA PRO A 90 12.78 -8.79 5.01
C PRO A 90 13.44 -8.81 6.38
N SER A 91 13.81 -7.62 6.89
CA SER A 91 14.43 -7.49 8.21
C SER A 91 13.45 -7.72 9.37
N TYR A 92 12.14 -7.79 9.07
CA TYR A 92 11.08 -7.90 10.08
C TYR A 92 10.20 -9.14 9.90
N ARG A 93 10.60 -10.05 9.04
CA ARG A 93 9.88 -11.31 8.81
C ARG A 93 10.21 -12.36 9.84
#